data_02531e8170bb14620c12a23c74d67135
#
_entry.id   02531e8170bb14620c12a23c74d67135
#
_cell.length_a   1.000
_cell.length_b   1.000
_cell.length_c   1.000
_cell.angle_alpha   90.00
_cell.angle_beta   90.00
_cell.angle_gamma   90.00
#
_symmetry.space_group_name_H-M   'P 1'
#
loop_
_entity.id
_entity.type
_entity.pdbx_description
1 polymer ?
#
loop_
_entity_poly.entity_id
_entity_poly.type
_entity_poly.pdbx_seq_one_letter_code
_entity_poly.pdbx_strand_id
1 'polypeptide(L)'
;MAKKKDAKKIEETRKKQSKETMSFNRFLLFRYIAALFFFVNLYWFILLLQGRRWTMILPLLLLVAVLPVVWEHFKKLHDSSNKIPFSKAYFWVQLVVNVFLLIVCLTPWFTKFYPFMSAKGKTLIITLLILGSMLCLYMERRANQIEHDRDRYLRTMKEYNDAVGK
;
A
#
# COMPACT_ATOMS: atom_id res chain seq x y z
N MET A 1 -31.26 -1.90 -38.29
CA MET A 1 -30.47 -0.78 -37.71
C MET A 1 -30.30 -0.87 -36.20
N ALA A 2 -31.30 -1.29 -35.40
CA ALA A 2 -31.22 -1.44 -33.95
C ALA A 2 -30.10 -2.38 -33.50
N LYS A 3 -30.01 -3.60 -34.04
CA LYS A 3 -29.03 -4.62 -33.69
C LYS A 3 -27.54 -4.16 -33.78
N LYS A 4 -27.26 -3.25 -34.73
CA LYS A 4 -25.93 -2.67 -34.95
C LYS A 4 -25.59 -1.57 -33.91
N LYS A 5 -26.60 -0.86 -33.40
CA LYS A 5 -26.47 0.12 -32.30
C LYS A 5 -26.24 -0.57 -30.95
N ASP A 6 -26.94 -1.69 -30.72
CA ASP A 6 -26.77 -2.45 -29.48
C ASP A 6 -25.40 -3.12 -29.43
N ALA A 7 -24.89 -3.68 -30.53
CA ALA A 7 -23.54 -4.24 -30.63
C ALA A 7 -22.46 -3.18 -30.35
N LYS A 8 -22.60 -1.96 -30.89
CA LYS A 8 -21.65 -0.86 -30.58
C LYS A 8 -21.68 -0.46 -29.11
N LYS A 9 -22.87 -0.34 -28.50
CA LYS A 9 -23.00 -0.03 -27.07
C LYS A 9 -22.33 -1.10 -26.19
N ILE A 10 -22.53 -2.37 -26.51
CA ILE A 10 -21.91 -3.49 -25.77
C ILE A 10 -20.39 -3.43 -25.90
N GLU A 11 -19.89 -3.14 -27.08
CA GLU A 11 -18.43 -3.02 -27.31
C GLU A 11 -17.82 -1.82 -26.55
N GLU A 12 -18.46 -0.66 -26.57
CA GLU A 12 -18.05 0.52 -25.80
C GLU A 12 -18.07 0.25 -24.29
N THR A 13 -19.09 -0.45 -23.79
CA THR A 13 -19.19 -0.83 -22.37
C THR A 13 -18.07 -1.80 -22.00
N ARG A 14 -17.77 -2.80 -22.82
CA ARG A 14 -16.64 -3.74 -22.61
C ARG A 14 -15.29 -3.01 -22.61
N LYS A 15 -15.08 -2.08 -23.54
CA LYS A 15 -13.87 -1.25 -23.59
C LYS A 15 -13.71 -0.41 -22.32
N LYS A 16 -14.79 0.19 -21.84
CA LYS A 16 -14.80 0.97 -20.61
C LYS A 16 -14.49 0.11 -19.38
N GLN A 17 -15.16 -1.05 -19.24
CA GLN A 17 -14.93 -2.00 -18.16
C GLN A 17 -13.48 -2.54 -18.16
N SER A 18 -12.93 -2.86 -19.34
CA SER A 18 -11.54 -3.31 -19.46
C SER A 18 -10.56 -2.25 -18.98
N LYS A 19 -10.76 -0.97 -19.33
CA LYS A 19 -9.92 0.15 -18.85
C LYS A 19 -10.04 0.35 -17.34
N GLU A 20 -11.25 0.29 -16.80
CA GLU A 20 -11.49 0.40 -15.35
C GLU A 20 -10.82 -0.75 -14.60
N THR A 21 -10.91 -1.98 -15.09
CA THR A 21 -10.27 -3.16 -14.49
C THR A 21 -8.74 -3.04 -14.53
N MET A 22 -8.16 -2.59 -15.64
CA MET A 22 -6.72 -2.37 -15.75
C MET A 22 -6.24 -1.27 -14.80
N SER A 23 -6.99 -0.17 -14.69
CA SER A 23 -6.71 0.90 -13.72
C SER A 23 -6.82 0.41 -12.28
N PHE A 24 -7.86 -0.38 -11.97
CA PHE A 24 -8.03 -1.01 -10.65
C PHE A 24 -6.83 -1.89 -10.27
N ASN A 25 -6.41 -2.77 -11.17
CA ASN A 25 -5.28 -3.69 -10.94
C ASN A 25 -3.94 -2.95 -10.75
N ARG A 26 -3.79 -1.76 -11.33
CA ARG A 26 -2.60 -0.92 -11.16
C ARG A 26 -2.35 -0.54 -9.71
N PHE A 27 -3.43 -0.24 -8.97
CA PHE A 27 -3.37 0.20 -7.57
C PHE A 27 -3.68 -0.91 -6.56
N LEU A 28 -4.02 -2.11 -7.03
CA LEU A 28 -4.43 -3.23 -6.17
C LEU A 28 -3.34 -3.59 -5.15
N LEU A 29 -2.07 -3.62 -5.60
CA LEU A 29 -0.95 -3.95 -4.74
C LEU A 29 -0.78 -2.95 -3.59
N PHE A 30 -0.98 -1.65 -3.84
CA PHE A 30 -0.91 -0.62 -2.80
C PHE A 30 -1.95 -0.85 -1.70
N ARG A 31 -3.17 -1.25 -2.09
CA ARG A 31 -4.25 -1.57 -1.15
C ARG A 31 -3.91 -2.76 -0.27
N TYR A 32 -3.39 -3.84 -0.86
CA TYR A 32 -3.02 -5.03 -0.11
C TYR A 32 -1.86 -4.78 0.85
N ILE A 33 -0.82 -4.08 0.41
CA ILE A 33 0.33 -3.77 1.27
C ILE A 33 -0.06 -2.77 2.36
N ALA A 34 -0.88 -1.76 2.06
CA ALA A 34 -1.41 -0.85 3.09
C ALA A 34 -2.28 -1.60 4.12
N ALA A 35 -3.14 -2.53 3.67
CA ALA A 35 -3.93 -3.38 4.57
C ALA A 35 -3.03 -4.29 5.42
N LEU A 36 -1.98 -4.87 4.85
CA LEU A 36 -1.00 -5.67 5.59
C LEU A 36 -0.37 -4.85 6.72
N PHE A 37 0.14 -3.65 6.42
CA PHE A 37 0.72 -2.77 7.44
C PHE A 37 -0.32 -2.31 8.46
N PHE A 38 -1.56 -2.05 8.04
CA PHE A 38 -2.64 -1.74 8.96
C PHE A 38 -2.83 -2.85 10.00
N PHE A 39 -2.97 -4.10 9.56
CA PHE A 39 -3.16 -5.22 10.48
C PHE A 39 -1.94 -5.49 11.36
N VAL A 40 -0.73 -5.39 10.82
CA VAL A 40 0.51 -5.54 11.61
C VAL A 40 0.59 -4.48 12.71
N ASN A 41 0.34 -3.21 12.39
CA ASN A 41 0.33 -2.12 13.37
C ASN A 41 -0.82 -2.26 14.37
N LEU A 42 -1.99 -2.76 13.93
CA LEU A 42 -3.15 -3.02 14.80
C LEU A 42 -2.83 -4.12 15.82
N TYR A 43 -2.24 -5.24 15.39
CA TYR A 43 -1.82 -6.30 16.31
C TYR A 43 -0.78 -5.79 17.30
N TRP A 44 0.19 -5.04 16.83
CA TRP A 44 1.19 -4.44 17.70
C TRP A 44 0.56 -3.49 18.72
N PHE A 45 -0.38 -2.64 18.29
CA PHE A 45 -1.14 -1.75 19.16
C PHE A 45 -1.91 -2.51 20.24
N ILE A 46 -2.66 -3.56 19.86
CA ILE A 46 -3.44 -4.40 20.80
C ILE A 46 -2.52 -5.05 21.84
N LEU A 47 -1.38 -5.59 21.44
CA LEU A 47 -0.43 -6.21 22.36
C LEU A 47 0.17 -5.20 23.34
N LEU A 48 0.40 -3.97 22.93
CA LEU A 48 0.89 -2.89 23.79
C LEU A 48 -0.19 -2.35 24.74
N LEU A 49 -1.47 -2.39 24.36
CA LEU A 49 -2.59 -2.01 25.21
C LEU A 49 -2.64 -2.84 26.49
N GLN A 50 -2.36 -4.13 26.42
CA GLN A 50 -2.34 -5.02 27.62
C GLN A 50 -1.31 -4.54 28.66
N GLY A 51 -0.20 -3.94 28.22
CA GLY A 51 0.87 -3.43 29.10
C GLY A 51 0.70 -1.96 29.52
N ARG A 52 -0.35 -1.26 29.06
CA ARG A 52 -0.56 0.19 29.32
C ARG A 52 0.70 1.04 29.12
N ARG A 53 1.47 0.76 28.06
CA ARG A 53 2.75 1.43 27.79
C ARG A 53 2.54 2.66 26.92
N TRP A 54 3.22 3.75 27.22
CA TRP A 54 3.21 4.97 26.40
C TRP A 54 3.72 4.73 24.95
N THR A 55 4.51 3.68 24.73
CA THR A 55 5.00 3.26 23.40
C THR A 55 3.89 2.87 22.44
N MET A 56 2.64 2.63 22.93
CA MET A 56 1.46 2.37 22.10
C MET A 56 1.07 3.55 21.20
N ILE A 57 1.58 4.76 21.49
CA ILE A 57 1.34 5.96 20.67
C ILE A 57 1.91 5.75 19.27
N LEU A 58 3.05 5.06 19.12
CA LEU A 58 3.71 4.87 17.83
C LEU A 58 2.87 4.07 16.84
N PRO A 59 2.41 2.83 17.14
CA PRO A 59 1.52 2.10 16.24
C PRO A 59 0.17 2.80 16.04
N LEU A 60 -0.34 3.54 17.04
CA LEU A 60 -1.57 4.33 16.89
C LEU A 60 -1.40 5.42 15.83
N LEU A 61 -0.29 6.15 15.84
CA LEU A 61 0.02 7.17 14.82
C LEU A 61 0.10 6.54 13.42
N LEU A 62 0.69 5.35 13.30
CA LEU A 62 0.77 4.63 12.02
C LEU A 62 -0.62 4.17 11.53
N LEU A 63 -1.51 3.75 12.44
CA LEU A 63 -2.90 3.41 12.12
C LEU A 63 -3.69 4.63 11.62
N VAL A 64 -3.48 5.79 12.24
CA VAL A 64 -4.10 7.04 11.77
C VAL A 64 -3.52 7.46 10.41
N ALA A 65 -2.20 7.31 10.23
CA ALA A 65 -1.52 7.68 8.99
C ALA A 65 -1.95 6.85 7.76
N VAL A 66 -2.52 5.67 7.96
CA VAL A 66 -3.05 4.86 6.85
C VAL A 66 -4.42 5.34 6.35
N LEU A 67 -5.19 6.08 7.15
CA LEU A 67 -6.54 6.55 6.77
C LEU A 67 -6.54 7.44 5.51
N PRO A 68 -5.64 8.44 5.35
CA PRO A 68 -5.53 9.20 4.11
C PRO A 68 -5.20 8.33 2.89
N VAL A 69 -4.41 7.25 3.07
CA VAL A 69 -4.09 6.30 1.99
C VAL A 69 -5.35 5.56 1.53
N VAL A 70 -6.14 5.06 2.48
CA VAL A 70 -7.41 4.40 2.20
C VAL A 70 -8.35 5.35 1.45
N TRP A 71 -8.48 6.58 1.93
CA TRP A 71 -9.29 7.63 1.28
C TRP A 71 -8.81 7.93 -0.14
N GLU A 72 -7.50 8.08 -0.35
CA GLU A 72 -6.89 8.28 -1.67
C GLU A 72 -7.27 7.14 -2.63
N HIS A 73 -7.21 5.89 -2.16
CA HIS A 73 -7.55 4.73 -2.99
C HIS A 73 -9.05 4.60 -3.27
N PHE A 74 -9.93 5.05 -2.36
CA PHE A 74 -11.36 5.13 -2.65
C PHE A 74 -11.67 6.19 -3.72
N LYS A 75 -11.07 7.37 -3.60
CA LYS A 75 -11.23 8.43 -4.60
C LYS A 75 -10.77 7.99 -5.99
N LYS A 76 -9.69 7.20 -6.06
CA LYS A 76 -9.13 6.68 -7.32
C LYS A 76 -9.95 5.58 -7.99
N LEU A 77 -10.99 5.06 -7.36
CA LEU A 77 -11.96 4.22 -8.05
C LEU A 77 -12.75 5.00 -9.12
N HIS A 78 -12.88 6.32 -8.94
CA HIS A 78 -13.65 7.21 -9.81
C HIS A 78 -12.79 8.19 -10.61
N ASP A 79 -11.51 8.36 -10.23
CA ASP A 79 -10.60 9.33 -10.84
C ASP A 79 -9.34 8.64 -11.38
N SER A 80 -9.06 8.84 -12.68
CA SER A 80 -7.92 8.26 -13.40
C SER A 80 -6.60 8.99 -13.17
N SER A 81 -6.48 9.83 -12.15
CA SER A 81 -5.25 10.59 -11.91
C SER A 81 -4.10 9.68 -11.46
N ASN A 82 -2.88 9.92 -11.98
CA ASN A 82 -1.70 9.09 -11.71
C ASN A 82 -0.96 9.46 -10.41
N LYS A 83 -1.39 10.53 -9.70
CA LYS A 83 -0.71 11.01 -8.50
C LYS A 83 -1.21 10.28 -7.25
N ILE A 84 -0.30 9.69 -6.47
CA ILE A 84 -0.58 8.99 -5.20
C ILE A 84 0.27 9.55 -4.04
N PRO A 85 0.14 10.86 -3.72
CA PRO A 85 0.99 11.51 -2.74
C PRO A 85 0.85 10.95 -1.32
N PHE A 86 -0.36 10.61 -0.88
CA PHE A 86 -0.59 10.07 0.47
C PHE A 86 -0.01 8.68 0.64
N SER A 87 -0.16 7.81 -0.37
CA SER A 87 0.43 6.47 -0.35
C SER A 87 1.95 6.55 -0.28
N LYS A 88 2.57 7.43 -1.07
CA LYS A 88 4.02 7.66 -1.08
C LYS A 88 4.51 8.18 0.27
N ALA A 89 3.88 9.21 0.82
CA ALA A 89 4.21 9.75 2.14
C ALA A 89 4.09 8.69 3.24
N TYR A 90 3.03 7.87 3.23
CA TYR A 90 2.83 6.80 4.19
C TYR A 90 3.94 5.76 4.17
N PHE A 91 4.33 5.26 2.98
CA PHE A 91 5.39 4.26 2.87
C PHE A 91 6.76 4.81 3.29
N TRP A 92 7.02 6.10 3.08
CA TRP A 92 8.21 6.77 3.63
C TRP A 92 8.19 6.82 5.16
N VAL A 93 7.08 7.25 5.76
CA VAL A 93 6.92 7.28 7.22
C VAL A 93 7.08 5.87 7.81
N GLN A 94 6.43 4.86 7.21
CA GLN A 94 6.53 3.47 7.64
C GLN A 94 7.97 2.96 7.53
N LEU A 95 8.70 3.29 6.46
CA LEU A 95 10.10 2.93 6.28
C LEU A 95 10.98 3.52 7.39
N VAL A 96 10.84 4.83 7.66
CA VAL A 96 11.61 5.51 8.72
C VAL A 96 11.33 4.87 10.08
N VAL A 97 10.07 4.58 10.38
CA VAL A 97 9.70 3.90 11.64
C VAL A 97 10.27 2.49 11.70
N ASN A 98 10.24 1.71 10.63
CA ASN A 98 10.82 0.37 10.59
C ASN A 98 12.34 0.42 10.85
N VAL A 99 13.05 1.35 10.22
CA VAL A 99 14.51 1.54 10.45
C VAL A 99 14.78 1.98 11.88
N PHE A 100 14.00 2.90 12.42
CA PHE A 100 14.10 3.31 13.83
C PHE A 100 13.90 2.11 14.76
N LEU A 101 12.89 1.28 14.53
CA LEU A 101 12.62 0.09 15.33
C LEU A 101 13.72 -0.97 15.20
N LEU A 102 14.36 -1.10 14.03
CA LEU A 102 15.54 -1.96 13.87
C LEU A 102 16.69 -1.50 14.78
N ILE A 103 16.94 -0.18 14.86
CA ILE A 103 17.94 0.39 15.78
C ILE A 103 17.54 0.11 17.23
N VAL A 104 16.26 0.32 17.60
CA VAL A 104 15.73 0.02 18.93
C VAL A 104 15.92 -1.46 19.29
N CYS A 105 15.75 -2.37 18.33
CA CYS A 105 16.00 -3.80 18.55
C CYS A 105 17.46 -4.11 18.92
N LEU A 106 18.42 -3.30 18.50
CA LEU A 106 19.83 -3.47 18.86
C LEU A 106 20.18 -2.92 20.26
N THR A 107 19.29 -2.11 20.84
CA THR A 107 19.46 -1.47 22.15
C THR A 107 18.69 -2.22 23.25
N PRO A 108 18.98 -1.94 24.55
CA PRO A 108 18.19 -2.46 25.67
C PRO A 108 16.73 -2.01 25.68
N TRP A 109 16.37 -1.02 24.86
CA TRP A 109 15.00 -0.48 24.76
C TRP A 109 14.04 -1.44 24.06
N PHE A 110 14.53 -2.53 23.49
CA PHE A 110 13.71 -3.58 22.89
C PHE A 110 12.54 -4.01 23.80
N THR A 111 12.81 -4.25 25.11
CA THR A 111 11.80 -4.67 26.09
C THR A 111 10.72 -3.62 26.37
N LYS A 112 10.98 -2.35 26.09
CA LYS A 112 10.01 -1.27 26.22
C LYS A 112 9.02 -1.23 25.05
N PHE A 113 9.51 -1.51 23.85
CA PHE A 113 8.72 -1.50 22.61
C PHE A 113 8.03 -2.85 22.32
N TYR A 114 8.65 -3.95 22.78
CA TYR A 114 8.14 -5.32 22.58
C TYR A 114 8.10 -6.09 23.92
N PRO A 115 7.35 -5.63 24.92
CA PRO A 115 7.31 -6.24 26.26
C PRO A 115 6.72 -7.65 26.25
N PHE A 116 5.95 -8.01 25.24
CA PHE A 116 5.35 -9.32 25.04
C PHE A 116 6.27 -10.34 24.38
N MET A 117 7.47 -9.90 23.93
CA MET A 117 8.45 -10.77 23.25
C MET A 117 9.62 -11.11 24.18
N SER A 118 9.97 -12.40 24.21
CA SER A 118 11.19 -12.88 24.85
C SER A 118 12.44 -12.56 24.01
N ALA A 119 13.62 -12.74 24.59
CA ALA A 119 14.89 -12.59 23.87
C ALA A 119 14.99 -13.46 22.60
N LYS A 120 14.38 -14.65 22.61
CA LYS A 120 14.29 -15.54 21.43
C LYS A 120 13.40 -14.97 20.33
N GLY A 121 12.36 -14.20 20.68
CA GLY A 121 11.46 -13.55 19.71
C GLY A 121 12.07 -12.34 19.02
N LYS A 122 13.20 -11.81 19.53
CA LYS A 122 13.89 -10.65 18.96
C LYS A 122 14.28 -10.85 17.50
N THR A 123 14.81 -12.02 17.15
CA THR A 123 15.21 -12.37 15.78
C THR A 123 14.03 -12.34 14.83
N LEU A 124 12.86 -12.83 15.27
CA LEU A 124 11.63 -12.78 14.48
C LEU A 124 11.19 -11.33 14.18
N ILE A 125 11.21 -10.46 15.19
CA ILE A 125 10.88 -9.04 15.01
C ILE A 125 11.84 -8.37 14.04
N ILE A 126 13.15 -8.60 14.17
CA ILE A 126 14.16 -8.06 13.24
C ILE A 126 13.89 -8.52 11.81
N THR A 127 13.60 -9.80 11.61
CA THR A 127 13.28 -10.35 10.27
C THR A 127 12.04 -9.68 9.70
N LEU A 128 10.96 -9.52 10.48
CA LEU A 128 9.74 -8.84 10.05
C LEU A 128 9.98 -7.37 9.70
N LEU A 129 10.79 -6.66 10.47
CA LEU A 129 11.13 -5.26 10.19
C LEU A 129 11.97 -5.11 8.92
N ILE A 130 12.90 -6.03 8.65
CA ILE A 130 13.69 -6.05 7.42
C ILE A 130 12.76 -6.30 6.22
N LEU A 131 11.90 -7.31 6.29
CA LEU A 131 10.90 -7.59 5.23
C LEU A 131 9.97 -6.40 5.01
N GLY A 132 9.47 -5.78 6.09
CA GLY A 132 8.65 -4.57 6.03
C GLY A 132 9.37 -3.41 5.36
N SER A 133 10.65 -3.21 5.66
CA SER A 133 11.48 -2.16 5.02
C SER A 133 11.68 -2.43 3.53
N MET A 134 11.93 -3.68 3.15
CA MET A 134 12.04 -4.08 1.73
C MET A 134 10.73 -3.83 0.98
N LEU A 135 9.57 -4.16 1.60
CA LEU A 135 8.25 -3.87 1.02
C LEU A 135 8.02 -2.37 0.84
N CYS A 136 8.38 -1.55 1.83
CA CYS A 136 8.26 -0.09 1.71
C CYS A 136 9.10 0.47 0.56
N LEU A 137 10.37 0.03 0.43
CA LEU A 137 11.24 0.44 -0.67
C LEU A 137 10.70 -0.02 -2.05
N TYR A 138 10.17 -1.22 -2.11
CA TYR A 138 9.53 -1.73 -3.33
C TYR A 138 8.31 -0.89 -3.72
N MET A 139 7.47 -0.55 -2.75
CA MET A 139 6.28 0.28 -2.97
C MET A 139 6.64 1.70 -3.40
N GLU A 140 7.68 2.28 -2.81
CA GLU A 140 8.20 3.60 -3.20
C GLU A 140 8.70 3.62 -4.66
N ARG A 141 9.50 2.61 -5.05
CA ARG A 141 9.95 2.46 -6.44
C ARG A 141 8.77 2.35 -7.40
N ARG A 142 7.76 1.56 -7.01
CA ARG A 142 6.56 1.37 -7.83
C ARG A 142 5.70 2.64 -7.90
N ALA A 143 5.58 3.40 -6.81
CA ALA A 143 4.92 4.69 -6.79
C ALA A 143 5.57 5.69 -7.76
N ASN A 144 6.91 5.75 -7.75
CA ASN A 144 7.67 6.57 -8.68
C ASN A 144 7.46 6.16 -10.15
N GLN A 145 7.40 4.87 -10.44
CA GLN A 145 7.13 4.36 -11.80
C GLN A 145 5.74 4.78 -12.29
N ILE A 146 4.74 4.74 -11.41
CA ILE A 146 3.37 5.15 -11.71
C ILE A 146 3.30 6.66 -11.96
N GLU A 147 3.95 7.46 -11.12
CA GLU A 147 3.95 8.91 -11.23
C GLU A 147 4.61 9.40 -12.52
N HIS A 148 5.66 8.71 -13.01
CA HIS A 148 6.37 9.03 -14.24
C HIS A 148 5.85 8.28 -15.48
N ASP A 149 4.66 7.65 -15.41
CA ASP A 149 4.04 6.90 -16.51
C ASP A 149 4.94 5.81 -17.14
N ARG A 150 5.92 5.29 -16.39
CA ARG A 150 6.82 4.19 -16.78
C ARG A 150 6.30 2.82 -16.34
N ASP A 151 5.04 2.76 -15.93
CA ASP A 151 4.41 1.55 -15.42
C ASP A 151 4.02 0.61 -16.55
N ARG A 152 4.29 -0.69 -16.35
CA ARG A 152 3.95 -1.78 -17.28
C ARG A 152 2.46 -1.82 -17.62
N TYR A 153 1.59 -1.54 -16.64
CA TYR A 153 0.14 -1.54 -16.84
C TYR A 153 -0.32 -0.44 -17.80
N LEU A 154 0.28 0.72 -17.73
CA LEU A 154 -0.02 1.83 -18.65
C LEU A 154 0.43 1.51 -20.08
N ARG A 155 1.56 0.83 -20.22
CA ARG A 155 2.04 0.35 -21.51
C ARG A 155 1.07 -0.65 -22.14
N THR A 156 0.63 -1.66 -21.36
CA THR A 156 -0.37 -2.64 -21.81
C THR A 156 -1.71 -1.97 -22.16
N MET A 157 -2.12 -0.93 -21.41
CA MET A 157 -3.34 -0.18 -21.68
C MET A 157 -3.23 0.65 -22.96
N LYS A 158 -2.06 1.21 -23.27
CA LYS A 158 -1.80 1.89 -24.55
C LYS A 158 -1.82 0.91 -25.70
N GLU A 159 -1.11 -0.22 -25.61
CA GLU A 159 -1.13 -1.29 -26.61
C GLU A 159 -2.54 -1.82 -26.89
N TYR A 160 -3.34 -1.99 -25.85
CA TYR A 160 -4.76 -2.37 -25.98
C TYR A 160 -5.59 -1.30 -26.71
N ASN A 161 -5.40 -0.03 -26.37
CA ASN A 161 -6.12 1.07 -27.05
C ASN A 161 -5.75 1.18 -28.54
N ASP A 162 -4.49 0.99 -28.87
CA ASP A 162 -3.97 1.02 -30.26
C ASP A 162 -4.48 -0.19 -31.06
N ALA A 163 -4.61 -1.36 -30.43
CA ALA A 163 -5.15 -2.56 -31.06
C ALA A 163 -6.65 -2.51 -31.30
N VAL A 164 -7.40 -1.84 -30.43
CA VAL A 164 -8.87 -1.74 -30.46
C VAL A 164 -9.35 -0.47 -31.18
N GLY A 165 -8.47 0.52 -31.37
CA GLY A 165 -8.73 1.77 -32.08
C GLY A 165 -8.54 1.69 -33.60
N LYS A 166 -8.04 0.53 -34.12
CA LYS A 166 -8.02 0.19 -35.52
C LYS A 166 -9.26 -0.64 -35.88
#